data_8de0f92ee708c335325aea06340be7c6
#
_entry.id   8de0f92ee708c335325aea06340be7c6
#
_cell.length_a   1.000
_cell.length_b   1.000
_cell.length_c   1.000
_cell.angle_alpha   90.00
_cell.angle_beta   90.00
_cell.angle_gamma   90.00
#
_symmetry.space_group_name_H-M   'P 1'
#
loop_
_entity.id
_entity.type
_entity.pdbx_description
1 polymer ?
#
loop_
_entity_poly.entity_id
_entity_poly.type
_entity_poly.pdbx_seq_one_letter_code
_entity_poly.pdbx_strand_id
1 'polypeptide(L)' 'MLATIKRLYTMTGNEIIVRNAVKKGWITQVQYEEIIGRVYR' A
#
# COMPACT_ATOMS: atom_id res chain seq x y z
N MET A 1 0.11 -10.31 -4.28
CA MET A 1 -0.52 -9.27 -3.44
C MET A 1 0.08 -7.89 -3.61
N LEU A 2 1.41 -7.78 -3.48
CA LEU A 2 2.06 -6.48 -3.60
C LEU A 2 1.77 -5.80 -4.94
N ALA A 3 1.92 -6.52 -6.04
CA ALA A 3 1.68 -5.95 -7.37
C ALA A 3 0.24 -5.49 -7.54
N THR A 4 -0.71 -6.24 -6.97
CA THR A 4 -2.12 -5.90 -7.03
C THR A 4 -2.40 -4.62 -6.24
N ILE A 5 -1.86 -4.52 -5.03
CA ILE A 5 -2.04 -3.36 -4.17
C ILE A 5 -1.43 -2.11 -4.82
N LYS A 6 -0.23 -2.25 -5.36
CA LYS A 6 0.44 -1.14 -6.06
C LYS A 6 -0.38 -0.66 -7.25
N ARG A 7 -0.93 -1.61 -8.01
CA ARG A 7 -1.77 -1.29 -9.17
C ARG A 7 -3.03 -0.55 -8.75
N LEU A 8 -3.70 -1.02 -7.70
CA LEU A 8 -4.90 -0.37 -7.19
C LEU A 8 -4.61 1.06 -6.76
N TYR A 9 -3.51 1.27 -6.07
CA TYR A 9 -3.12 2.61 -5.66
C TYR A 9 -2.86 3.49 -6.88
N THR A 10 -2.16 2.98 -7.88
CA THR A 10 -1.88 3.73 -9.10
C THR A 10 -3.15 4.12 -9.83
N MET A 11 -4.14 3.23 -9.84
CA MET A 11 -5.40 3.47 -10.53
C MET A 11 -6.31 4.44 -9.79
N THR A 12 -6.39 4.32 -8.48
CA THR A 12 -7.35 5.07 -7.67
C THR A 12 -6.73 6.25 -6.94
N GLY A 13 -5.42 6.19 -6.68
CA GLY A 13 -4.75 7.17 -5.85
C GLY A 13 -5.19 7.12 -4.40
N ASN A 14 -5.84 6.04 -3.97
CA ASN A 14 -6.41 5.93 -2.63
C ASN A 14 -5.43 5.24 -1.68
N GLU A 15 -4.79 6.04 -0.84
CA GLU A 15 -3.82 5.57 0.14
C GLU A 15 -4.44 4.61 1.15
N ILE A 16 -5.75 4.74 1.43
CA ILE A 16 -6.43 3.91 2.40
C ILE A 16 -6.38 2.42 2.00
N ILE A 17 -6.44 2.13 0.71
CA ILE A 17 -6.35 0.75 0.22
C ILE A 17 -5.02 0.14 0.65
N VAL A 18 -3.94 0.89 0.50
CA VAL A 18 -2.59 0.42 0.87
C VAL A 18 -2.47 0.27 2.38
N ARG A 19 -3.02 1.22 3.13
CA ARG A 19 -3.01 1.16 4.61
C ARG A 19 -3.78 -0.06 5.10
N ASN A 20 -4.92 -0.35 4.51
CA ASN A 20 -5.69 -1.53 4.88
C ASN A 20 -4.93 -2.81 4.58
N ALA A 21 -4.19 -2.85 3.49
CA ALA A 21 -3.37 -4.00 3.16
C ALA A 21 -2.30 -4.25 4.22
N VAL A 22 -1.70 -3.18 4.75
CA VAL A 22 -0.73 -3.31 5.84
C VAL A 22 -1.42 -3.86 7.09
N LYS A 23 -2.58 -3.34 7.43
CA LYS A 23 -3.33 -3.78 8.62
C LYS A 23 -3.73 -5.24 8.53
N LYS A 24 -4.07 -5.71 7.34
CA LYS A 24 -4.47 -7.09 7.12
C LYS A 24 -3.28 -8.03 6.99
N GLY A 25 -2.08 -7.50 6.93
CA GLY A 25 -0.88 -8.30 6.78
C GLY A 25 -0.62 -8.74 5.35
N TRP A 26 -1.28 -8.14 4.38
CA TRP A 26 -1.07 -8.47 2.97
C TRP A 26 0.26 -7.91 2.45
N ILE A 27 0.68 -6.78 2.99
CA ILE A 27 1.97 -6.17 2.69
C ILE A 27 2.58 -5.65 4.00
N THR A 28 3.89 -5.36 3.94
CA THR A 28 4.60 -4.83 5.11
C THR A 28 4.62 -3.30 5.08
N GLN A 29 5.05 -2.70 6.21
CA GLN A 29 5.23 -1.26 6.28
C GLN A 29 6.26 -0.77 5.25
N VAL A 30 7.32 -1.55 5.05
CA VAL A 30 8.35 -1.22 4.06
C VAL A 30 7.73 -1.19 2.67
N GLN A 31 6.89 -2.16 2.36
CA GLN A 31 6.22 -2.21 1.06
C GLN A 31 5.25 -1.04 0.89
N TYR A 32 4.56 -0.65 1.97
CA TYR A 32 3.72 0.53 1.94
C TYR A 32 4.54 1.77 1.58
N GLU A 33 5.67 1.94 2.23
CA GLU A 33 6.54 3.09 1.97
C GLU A 33 7.03 3.12 0.53
N GLU A 34 7.34 1.95 -0.03
CA GLU A 34 7.76 1.86 -1.42
C GLU A 34 6.64 2.25 -2.39
N ILE A 35 5.42 1.85 -2.10
CA ILE A 35 4.27 2.15 -2.96
C ILE A 35 3.89 3.62 -2.86
N ILE A 36 3.77 4.12 -1.66
CA ILE A 36 3.27 5.48 -1.41
C ILE A 36 4.40 6.51 -1.56
N GLY A 37 5.63 6.13 -1.24
CA GLY A 37 6.76 7.05 -1.22
C GLY A 37 6.82 7.89 0.04
N ARG A 38 6.16 7.45 1.10
CA ARG A 38 6.12 8.15 2.39
C ARG A 38 6.26 7.15 3.52
N VAL A 39 6.73 7.65 4.67
CA VAL A 39 6.82 6.82 5.87
C VAL A 39 5.43 6.44 6.35
N TYR A 40 5.27 5.19 6.73
CA TYR A 40 4.01 4.69 7.30
C TYR A 40 3.79 5.28 8.70
N ARG A 41 2.59 5.76 8.92
CA ARG A 41 2.22 6.33 10.21
C ARG A 41 0.93 5.73 10.72
#